data_492a8d43dc1c4993845cbd0d32d2d092
#
_entry.id   492a8d43dc1c4993845cbd0d32d2d092
#
_cell.length_a   1.000
_cell.length_b   1.000
_cell.length_c   1.000
_cell.angle_alpha   90.00
_cell.angle_beta   90.00
_cell.angle_gamma   90.00
#
_symmetry.space_group_name_H-M   'P 1'
#
loop_
_entity.id
_entity.type
_entity.pdbx_description
1 polymer ?
#
loop_
_entity_poly.entity_id
_entity_poly.type
_entity_poly.pdbx_seq_one_letter_code
_entity_poly.pdbx_strand_id
1 'polypeptide(L)'
;ASIAREKAGIIKPGIPLVLGKLEAEASQVIEGIAIQEQAPITAYDRDYQVELEASCLSGQSFSYYSSKRGTASYQVALLGHHQARNAALAISICDVLFEREGRELLSKELVDKALRQVVWPGRMEVISQKPMILLDGAHNPHAVAPLIASLRELFPSQKKTILFTCIRTKALE
;
A
#
# COMPACT_ATOMS: atom_id res chain seq x y z
N ALA A 1 -2.59 20.08 -4.58
CA ALA A 1 -2.95 20.77 -3.31
C ALA A 1 -4.40 20.50 -2.85
N SER A 2 -5.46 20.58 -3.70
CA SER A 2 -6.86 20.44 -3.26
C SER A 2 -7.19 19.03 -2.73
N ILE A 3 -6.80 17.97 -3.44
CA ILE A 3 -7.04 16.57 -3.03
C ILE A 3 -6.30 16.24 -1.73
N ALA A 4 -5.04 16.68 -1.59
CA ALA A 4 -4.27 16.45 -0.37
C ALA A 4 -4.95 17.09 0.85
N ARG A 5 -5.47 18.32 0.70
CA ARG A 5 -6.20 19.00 1.77
C ARG A 5 -7.52 18.32 2.12
N GLU A 6 -8.26 17.82 1.12
CA GLU A 6 -9.48 17.01 1.33
C GLU A 6 -9.16 15.75 2.14
N LYS A 7 -8.10 15.02 1.76
CA LYS A 7 -7.67 13.81 2.48
C LYS A 7 -7.16 14.11 3.89
N ALA A 8 -6.50 15.24 4.10
CA ALA A 8 -6.06 15.66 5.43
C ALA A 8 -7.22 15.98 6.40
N GLY A 9 -8.45 16.15 5.91
CA GLY A 9 -9.64 16.38 6.75
C GLY A 9 -9.95 15.25 7.75
N ILE A 10 -9.32 14.07 7.62
CA ILE A 10 -9.43 12.98 8.60
C ILE A 10 -8.50 13.16 9.81
N ILE A 11 -7.50 14.04 9.74
CA ILE A 11 -6.55 14.28 10.83
C ILE A 11 -7.31 14.87 12.02
N LYS A 12 -7.02 14.36 13.21
CA LYS A 12 -7.66 14.80 14.45
C LYS A 12 -6.60 15.28 15.45
N PRO A 13 -6.92 16.26 16.30
CA PRO A 13 -5.99 16.79 17.30
C PRO A 13 -5.36 15.69 18.16
N GLY A 14 -4.03 15.64 18.19
CA GLY A 14 -3.25 14.73 19.00
C GLY A 14 -3.34 13.23 18.61
N ILE A 15 -4.05 12.89 17.53
CA ILE A 15 -4.13 11.50 17.06
C ILE A 15 -2.98 11.22 16.08
N PRO A 16 -2.17 10.17 16.32
CA PRO A 16 -1.07 9.82 15.41
C PRO A 16 -1.52 9.63 13.96
N LEU A 17 -0.73 10.17 13.04
CA LEU A 17 -0.89 10.03 11.60
C LEU A 17 0.22 9.14 11.05
N VAL A 18 -0.14 8.13 10.26
CA VAL A 18 0.82 7.32 9.51
C VAL A 18 0.66 7.64 8.02
N LEU A 19 1.74 8.09 7.39
CA LEU A 19 1.77 8.45 5.98
C LEU A 19 2.45 7.38 5.15
N GLY A 20 1.79 6.91 4.11
CA GLY A 20 2.40 6.13 3.03
C GLY A 20 3.27 7.00 2.13
N LYS A 21 3.84 6.41 1.07
CA LYS A 21 4.61 7.14 0.07
C LYS A 21 3.70 8.12 -0.68
N LEU A 22 4.06 9.40 -0.64
CA LEU A 22 3.35 10.49 -1.28
C LEU A 22 4.31 11.32 -2.15
N GLU A 23 3.75 12.06 -3.11
CA GLU A 23 4.48 13.13 -3.78
C GLU A 23 4.79 14.28 -2.82
N ALA A 24 5.94 14.93 -3.00
CA ALA A 24 6.45 15.94 -2.07
C ALA A 24 5.43 17.06 -1.75
N GLU A 25 4.73 17.56 -2.77
CA GLU A 25 3.70 18.59 -2.59
C GLU A 25 2.54 18.12 -1.69
N ALA A 26 2.08 16.88 -1.90
CA ALA A 26 1.01 16.30 -1.10
C ALA A 26 1.45 16.05 0.35
N SER A 27 2.68 15.54 0.54
CA SER A 27 3.28 15.32 1.86
C SER A 27 3.36 16.62 2.65
N GLN A 28 3.89 17.70 2.05
CA GLN A 28 4.01 19.01 2.70
C GLN A 28 2.66 19.54 3.19
N VAL A 29 1.61 19.42 2.37
CA VAL A 29 0.27 19.89 2.73
C VAL A 29 -0.28 19.09 3.92
N ILE A 30 -0.16 17.77 3.88
CA ILE A 30 -0.70 16.87 4.91
C ILE A 30 0.10 17.03 6.21
N GLU A 31 1.43 17.06 6.14
CA GLU A 31 2.30 17.27 7.30
C GLU A 31 2.07 18.63 7.96
N GLY A 32 1.88 19.68 7.15
CA GLY A 32 1.55 21.01 7.67
C GLY A 32 0.24 21.03 8.47
N ILE A 33 -0.78 20.32 8.01
CA ILE A 33 -2.06 20.17 8.75
C ILE A 33 -1.86 19.32 10.00
N ALA A 34 -1.10 18.23 9.92
CA ALA A 34 -0.83 17.37 11.09
C ALA A 34 -0.07 18.13 12.19
N ILE A 35 0.87 19.01 11.84
CA ILE A 35 1.56 19.88 12.80
C ILE A 35 0.57 20.84 13.46
N GLN A 36 -0.34 21.48 12.72
CA GLN A 36 -1.37 22.34 13.28
C GLN A 36 -2.30 21.62 14.26
N GLU A 37 -2.62 20.36 13.94
CA GLU A 37 -3.44 19.48 14.79
C GLU A 37 -2.63 18.80 15.91
N GLN A 38 -1.34 19.09 16.04
CA GLN A 38 -0.43 18.45 17.01
C GLN A 38 -0.46 16.90 16.90
N ALA A 39 -0.73 16.37 15.72
CA ALA A 39 -0.78 14.94 15.42
C ALA A 39 0.65 14.41 15.22
N PRO A 40 1.14 13.47 16.02
CA PRO A 40 2.43 12.82 15.79
C PRO A 40 2.46 12.14 14.43
N ILE A 41 3.54 12.33 13.66
CA ILE A 41 3.64 11.83 12.29
C ILE A 41 4.66 10.69 12.22
N THR A 42 4.24 9.56 11.66
CA THR A 42 5.11 8.47 11.19
C THR A 42 5.03 8.43 9.67
N ALA A 43 6.13 8.69 8.96
CA ALA A 43 6.14 8.86 7.52
C ALA A 43 7.04 7.86 6.80
N TYR A 44 6.61 7.42 5.62
CA TYR A 44 7.42 6.64 4.68
C TYR A 44 8.70 7.42 4.30
N ASP A 45 9.78 6.72 4.02
CA ASP A 45 11.14 7.20 3.72
C ASP A 45 11.86 7.89 4.91
N ARG A 46 11.15 8.25 6.00
CA ARG A 46 11.73 8.83 7.22
C ARG A 46 11.75 7.84 8.39
N ASP A 47 10.59 7.26 8.72
CA ASP A 47 10.42 6.44 9.92
C ASP A 47 10.33 4.94 9.58
N TYR A 48 9.92 4.62 8.34
CA TYR A 48 9.90 3.26 7.81
C TYR A 48 10.08 3.27 6.29
N GLN A 49 10.56 2.14 5.77
CA GLN A 49 10.81 1.93 4.34
C GLN A 49 10.50 0.49 3.93
N VAL A 50 10.35 0.27 2.63
CA VAL A 50 10.20 -1.06 2.04
C VAL A 50 11.07 -1.20 0.81
N GLU A 51 11.74 -2.34 0.71
CA GLU A 51 12.46 -2.77 -0.48
C GLU A 51 11.86 -4.07 -1.01
N LEU A 52 11.43 -4.06 -2.27
CA LEU A 52 10.89 -5.23 -2.92
C LEU A 52 12.00 -6.22 -3.23
N GLU A 53 11.84 -7.49 -2.84
CA GLU A 53 12.80 -8.55 -3.08
C GLU A 53 12.41 -9.41 -4.28
N ALA A 54 11.15 -9.85 -4.33
CA ALA A 54 10.65 -10.68 -5.42
C ALA A 54 9.14 -10.49 -5.63
N SER A 55 8.70 -10.76 -6.86
CA SER A 55 7.32 -10.70 -7.31
C SER A 55 6.97 -11.98 -8.08
N CYS A 56 5.86 -12.62 -7.70
CA CYS A 56 5.36 -13.80 -8.40
C CYS A 56 3.84 -13.92 -8.24
N LEU A 57 3.23 -14.92 -8.89
CA LEU A 57 1.77 -15.12 -8.86
C LEU A 57 1.23 -15.56 -7.47
N SER A 58 2.10 -15.90 -6.53
CA SER A 58 1.71 -16.18 -5.14
C SER A 58 1.88 -14.98 -4.20
N GLY A 59 2.30 -13.82 -4.72
CA GLY A 59 2.44 -12.58 -3.95
C GLY A 59 3.80 -11.89 -4.13
N GLN A 60 4.14 -11.04 -3.16
CA GLN A 60 5.36 -10.23 -3.12
C GLN A 60 6.16 -10.57 -1.88
N SER A 61 7.49 -10.72 -1.99
CA SER A 61 8.40 -10.68 -0.84
C SER A 61 9.10 -9.33 -0.77
N PHE A 62 9.27 -8.82 0.43
CA PHE A 62 9.88 -7.50 0.66
C PHE A 62 10.58 -7.41 2.01
N SER A 63 11.64 -6.62 2.08
CA SER A 63 12.24 -6.17 3.33
C SER A 63 11.55 -4.91 3.83
N TYR A 64 11.18 -4.91 5.10
CA TYR A 64 10.64 -3.77 5.83
C TYR A 64 11.68 -3.25 6.82
N TYR A 65 11.86 -1.94 6.85
CA TYR A 65 12.82 -1.24 7.73
C TYR A 65 12.07 -0.24 8.58
N SER A 66 12.27 -0.28 9.88
CA SER A 66 11.83 0.79 10.78
C SER A 66 12.69 0.84 12.04
N SER A 67 12.74 1.99 12.73
CA SER A 67 13.42 2.13 14.00
C SER A 67 12.84 1.24 15.10
N LYS A 68 11.56 0.88 15.00
CA LYS A 68 10.84 0.06 15.99
C LYS A 68 11.09 -1.44 15.84
N ARG A 69 11.24 -1.93 14.61
CA ARG A 69 11.38 -3.37 14.31
C ARG A 69 12.75 -3.76 13.78
N GLY A 70 13.62 -2.79 13.46
CA GLY A 70 14.83 -3.04 12.69
C GLY A 70 14.46 -3.48 11.25
N THR A 71 15.25 -4.39 10.70
CA THR A 71 15.05 -4.98 9.38
C THR A 71 14.38 -6.34 9.50
N ALA A 72 13.32 -6.56 8.72
CA ALA A 72 12.64 -7.86 8.66
C ALA A 72 12.03 -8.12 7.28
N SER A 73 12.20 -9.34 6.75
CA SER A 73 11.56 -9.75 5.49
C SER A 73 10.19 -10.33 5.76
N TYR A 74 9.24 -9.98 4.90
CA TYR A 74 7.85 -10.41 4.91
C TYR A 74 7.37 -10.84 3.54
N GLN A 75 6.24 -11.54 3.50
CA GLN A 75 5.57 -11.91 2.26
C GLN A 75 4.09 -11.53 2.34
N VAL A 76 3.60 -10.82 1.31
CA VAL A 76 2.17 -10.48 1.17
C VAL A 76 1.56 -11.23 0.00
N ALA A 77 0.39 -11.84 0.21
CA ALA A 77 -0.29 -12.64 -0.81
C ALA A 77 -0.90 -11.82 -1.97
N LEU A 78 -0.92 -10.50 -1.87
CA LEU A 78 -1.46 -9.61 -2.90
C LEU A 78 -0.45 -9.33 -4.01
N LEU A 79 -0.92 -9.28 -5.26
CA LEU A 79 -0.10 -9.04 -6.44
C LEU A 79 0.15 -7.53 -6.66
N GLY A 80 1.33 -7.20 -7.20
CA GLY A 80 1.72 -5.85 -7.58
C GLY A 80 2.60 -5.15 -6.54
N HIS A 81 3.65 -4.46 -7.01
CA HIS A 81 4.67 -3.80 -6.18
C HIS A 81 4.10 -2.82 -5.15
N HIS A 82 2.98 -2.16 -5.48
CA HIS A 82 2.31 -1.26 -4.57
C HIS A 82 1.76 -1.97 -3.32
N GLN A 83 1.52 -3.28 -3.39
CA GLN A 83 1.02 -4.04 -2.24
C GLN A 83 2.09 -4.26 -1.16
N ALA A 84 3.37 -4.35 -1.52
CA ALA A 84 4.44 -4.34 -0.53
C ALA A 84 4.46 -3.02 0.27
N ARG A 85 4.25 -1.88 -0.41
CA ARG A 85 4.12 -0.57 0.26
C ARG A 85 2.87 -0.46 1.12
N ASN A 86 1.75 -1.00 0.64
CA ASN A 86 0.50 -1.05 1.44
C ASN A 86 0.67 -1.94 2.67
N ALA A 87 1.35 -3.08 2.55
CA ALA A 87 1.68 -3.95 3.68
C ALA A 87 2.60 -3.24 4.69
N ALA A 88 3.64 -2.54 4.22
CA ALA A 88 4.51 -1.75 5.08
C ALA A 88 3.75 -0.64 5.84
N LEU A 89 2.84 0.06 5.16
CA LEU A 89 1.96 1.03 5.79
C LEU A 89 1.07 0.39 6.86
N ALA A 90 0.49 -0.78 6.58
CA ALA A 90 -0.33 -1.51 7.53
C ALA A 90 0.47 -1.95 8.76
N ILE A 91 1.71 -2.45 8.59
CA ILE A 91 2.61 -2.78 9.70
C ILE A 91 2.86 -1.53 10.56
N SER A 92 3.21 -0.40 9.94
CA SER A 92 3.46 0.86 10.66
C SER A 92 2.23 1.37 11.40
N ILE A 93 1.03 1.23 10.84
CA ILE A 93 -0.23 1.59 11.51
C ILE A 93 -0.43 0.71 12.75
N CYS A 94 -0.24 -0.61 12.63
CA CYS A 94 -0.34 -1.51 13.77
C CYS A 94 0.67 -1.15 14.86
N ASP A 95 1.92 -0.85 14.50
CA ASP A 95 2.97 -0.49 15.46
C ASP A 95 2.63 0.78 16.24
N VAL A 96 2.17 1.83 15.54
CA VAL A 96 1.74 3.08 16.15
C VAL A 96 0.52 2.87 17.06
N LEU A 97 -0.44 2.04 16.62
CA LEU A 97 -1.63 1.75 17.43
C LEU A 97 -1.29 0.98 18.71
N PHE A 98 -0.49 -0.09 18.59
CA PHE A 98 -0.11 -0.93 19.74
C PHE A 98 0.72 -0.14 20.75
N GLU A 99 1.66 0.67 20.29
CA GLU A 99 2.45 1.55 21.14
C GLU A 99 1.57 2.57 21.88
N ARG A 100 0.62 3.18 21.19
CA ARG A 100 -0.34 4.12 21.80
C ARG A 100 -1.20 3.47 22.89
N GLU A 101 -1.54 2.19 22.72
CA GLU A 101 -2.29 1.40 23.68
C GLU A 101 -1.41 0.81 24.80
N GLY A 102 -0.11 1.08 24.81
CA GLY A 102 0.85 0.50 25.77
C GLY A 102 1.01 -1.02 25.61
N ARG A 103 0.75 -1.55 24.41
CA ARG A 103 0.84 -2.98 24.09
C ARG A 103 2.17 -3.30 23.42
N GLU A 104 2.62 -4.53 23.57
CA GLU A 104 3.75 -5.05 22.82
C GLU A 104 3.43 -5.13 21.32
N LEU A 105 4.43 -4.85 20.47
CA LEU A 105 4.27 -4.97 19.02
C LEU A 105 3.96 -6.42 18.63
N LEU A 106 3.17 -6.59 17.59
CA LEU A 106 2.91 -7.91 17.01
C LEU A 106 4.23 -8.59 16.63
N SER A 107 4.37 -9.88 16.95
CA SER A 107 5.57 -10.62 16.57
C SER A 107 5.71 -10.69 15.04
N LYS A 108 6.96 -10.86 14.58
CA LYS A 108 7.25 -11.00 13.14
C LYS A 108 6.44 -12.14 12.50
N GLU A 109 6.34 -13.28 13.19
CA GLU A 109 5.66 -14.49 12.73
C GLU A 109 4.16 -14.24 12.54
N LEU A 110 3.55 -13.51 13.48
CA LEU A 110 2.12 -13.18 13.40
C LEU A 110 1.84 -12.21 12.25
N VAL A 111 2.67 -11.19 12.07
CA VAL A 111 2.56 -10.25 10.96
C VAL A 111 2.74 -10.96 9.61
N ASP A 112 3.78 -11.77 9.46
CA ASP A 112 4.05 -12.52 8.22
C ASP A 112 2.90 -13.49 7.91
N LYS A 113 2.38 -14.20 8.90
CA LYS A 113 1.21 -15.08 8.75
C LYS A 113 -0.01 -14.30 8.26
N ALA A 114 -0.31 -13.17 8.86
CA ALA A 114 -1.44 -12.34 8.46
C ALA A 114 -1.30 -11.82 7.01
N LEU A 115 -0.13 -11.33 6.64
CA LEU A 115 0.14 -10.84 5.29
C LEU A 115 0.07 -11.93 4.22
N ARG A 116 0.50 -13.17 4.53
CA ARG A 116 0.37 -14.33 3.64
C ARG A 116 -1.07 -14.80 3.45
N GLN A 117 -1.95 -14.48 4.37
CA GLN A 117 -3.35 -14.90 4.35
C GLN A 117 -4.32 -13.80 3.89
N VAL A 118 -3.82 -12.58 3.66
CA VAL A 118 -4.68 -11.48 3.23
C VAL A 118 -5.30 -11.78 1.86
N VAL A 119 -6.61 -11.58 1.79
CA VAL A 119 -7.40 -11.66 0.55
C VAL A 119 -8.11 -10.33 0.36
N TRP A 120 -7.98 -9.75 -0.81
CA TRP A 120 -8.66 -8.51 -1.15
C TRP A 120 -9.25 -8.61 -2.56
N PRO A 121 -10.54 -8.88 -2.68
CA PRO A 121 -11.19 -9.03 -3.97
C PRO A 121 -11.01 -7.79 -4.87
N GLY A 122 -10.79 -8.03 -6.17
CA GLY A 122 -10.63 -6.96 -7.14
C GLY A 122 -9.31 -6.19 -7.04
N ARG A 123 -8.26 -6.75 -6.46
CA ARG A 123 -6.88 -6.21 -6.47
C ARG A 123 -5.94 -7.21 -7.12
N MET A 124 -5.81 -7.14 -8.45
CA MET A 124 -5.10 -8.12 -9.28
C MET A 124 -5.47 -9.57 -8.89
N GLU A 125 -6.73 -9.78 -8.59
CA GLU A 125 -7.26 -11.07 -8.15
C GLU A 125 -7.25 -12.07 -9.30
N VAL A 126 -6.59 -13.21 -9.12
CA VAL A 126 -6.63 -14.31 -10.08
C VAL A 126 -7.91 -15.12 -9.86
N ILE A 127 -8.93 -14.91 -10.71
CA ILE A 127 -10.21 -15.62 -10.63
C ILE A 127 -10.25 -16.91 -11.45
N SER A 128 -9.33 -17.08 -12.40
CA SER A 128 -9.13 -18.32 -13.14
C SER A 128 -7.68 -18.42 -13.65
N GLN A 129 -7.15 -19.62 -13.70
CA GLN A 129 -5.81 -19.90 -14.23
C GLN A 129 -5.85 -20.46 -15.66
N LYS A 130 -6.97 -21.03 -16.12
CA LYS A 130 -7.14 -21.62 -17.45
C LYS A 130 -8.55 -21.33 -17.99
N PRO A 131 -8.72 -20.28 -18.82
CA PRO A 131 -7.73 -19.25 -19.16
C PRO A 131 -7.36 -18.43 -17.94
N MET A 132 -6.19 -17.75 -17.98
CA MET A 132 -5.81 -16.80 -16.95
C MET A 132 -6.75 -15.59 -16.98
N ILE A 133 -7.47 -15.34 -15.89
CA ILE A 133 -8.36 -14.19 -15.73
C ILE A 133 -8.00 -13.46 -14.46
N LEU A 134 -7.69 -12.17 -14.61
CA LEU A 134 -7.40 -11.23 -13.52
C LEU A 134 -8.51 -10.20 -13.40
N LEU A 135 -8.91 -9.92 -12.17
CA LEU A 135 -9.84 -8.84 -11.85
C LEU A 135 -9.12 -7.75 -11.06
N ASP A 136 -9.25 -6.51 -11.50
CA ASP A 136 -8.70 -5.34 -10.79
C ASP A 136 -9.67 -4.16 -10.81
N GLY A 137 -9.68 -3.39 -9.72
CA GLY A 137 -10.53 -2.22 -9.55
C GLY A 137 -9.88 -0.90 -10.00
N ALA A 138 -8.77 -0.90 -10.73
CA ALA A 138 -8.13 0.31 -11.23
C ALA A 138 -9.06 1.03 -12.22
N HIS A 139 -9.37 2.30 -11.93
CA HIS A 139 -10.31 3.11 -12.69
C HIS A 139 -9.87 4.59 -12.81
N ASN A 140 -8.62 4.88 -12.52
CA ASN A 140 -8.01 6.20 -12.68
C ASN A 140 -6.53 6.06 -13.04
N PRO A 141 -5.87 7.09 -13.62
CA PRO A 141 -4.48 7.02 -14.08
C PRO A 141 -3.50 6.55 -13.01
N HIS A 142 -3.63 7.00 -11.77
CA HIS A 142 -2.74 6.61 -10.67
C HIS A 142 -2.84 5.12 -10.28
N ALA A 143 -4.00 4.50 -10.45
CA ALA A 143 -4.20 3.07 -10.21
C ALA A 143 -3.82 2.22 -11.43
N VAL A 144 -4.08 2.72 -12.64
CA VAL A 144 -3.80 1.98 -13.88
C VAL A 144 -2.30 1.85 -14.15
N ALA A 145 -1.48 2.86 -13.85
CA ALA A 145 -0.04 2.80 -14.07
C ALA A 145 0.66 1.66 -13.28
N PRO A 146 0.45 1.48 -11.97
CA PRO A 146 0.97 0.32 -11.23
C PRO A 146 0.42 -1.03 -11.73
N LEU A 147 -0.85 -1.10 -12.14
CA LEU A 147 -1.44 -2.29 -12.71
C LEU A 147 -0.71 -2.71 -13.98
N ILE A 148 -0.50 -1.78 -14.93
CA ILE A 148 0.23 -2.05 -16.17
C ILE A 148 1.66 -2.51 -15.89
N ALA A 149 2.37 -1.87 -14.96
CA ALA A 149 3.72 -2.27 -14.57
C ALA A 149 3.74 -3.71 -14.07
N SER A 150 2.83 -4.07 -13.17
CA SER A 150 2.71 -5.42 -12.62
C SER A 150 2.33 -6.46 -13.68
N LEU A 151 1.42 -6.12 -14.61
CA LEU A 151 1.06 -7.01 -15.72
C LEU A 151 2.21 -7.25 -16.70
N ARG A 152 3.07 -6.27 -16.92
CA ARG A 152 4.27 -6.42 -17.77
C ARG A 152 5.31 -7.32 -17.11
N GLU A 153 5.48 -7.20 -15.83
CA GLU A 153 6.43 -8.00 -15.05
C GLU A 153 5.97 -9.45 -14.89
N LEU A 154 4.74 -9.66 -14.43
CA LEU A 154 4.21 -11.01 -14.18
C LEU A 154 3.91 -11.80 -15.45
N PHE A 155 3.62 -11.11 -16.55
CA PHE A 155 3.23 -11.70 -17.83
C PHE A 155 3.96 -11.05 -19.02
N PRO A 156 5.30 -11.10 -19.09
CA PRO A 156 6.08 -10.33 -20.06
C PRO A 156 5.79 -10.71 -21.53
N SER A 157 5.54 -11.98 -21.81
CA SER A 157 5.39 -12.51 -23.17
C SER A 157 3.95 -12.84 -23.56
N GLN A 158 3.00 -12.80 -22.62
CA GLN A 158 1.61 -13.19 -22.90
C GLN A 158 0.83 -12.07 -23.57
N LYS A 159 0.07 -12.41 -24.61
CA LYS A 159 -0.94 -11.52 -25.19
C LYS A 159 -2.05 -11.29 -24.16
N LYS A 160 -2.43 -10.03 -23.98
CA LYS A 160 -3.44 -9.62 -23.00
C LYS A 160 -4.67 -9.07 -23.73
N THR A 161 -5.85 -9.50 -23.29
CA THR A 161 -7.14 -8.89 -23.67
C THR A 161 -7.66 -8.15 -22.46
N ILE A 162 -8.03 -6.89 -22.59
CA ILE A 162 -8.50 -6.05 -21.50
C ILE A 162 -9.98 -5.73 -21.73
N LEU A 163 -10.82 -6.06 -20.74
CA LEU A 163 -12.18 -5.55 -20.63
C LEU A 163 -12.14 -4.41 -19.59
N PHE A 164 -12.45 -3.20 -20.04
CA PHE A 164 -12.38 -2.02 -19.19
C PHE A 164 -13.75 -1.34 -19.11
N THR A 165 -14.13 -0.97 -17.88
CA THR A 165 -15.28 -0.12 -17.63
C THR A 165 -14.98 0.86 -16.51
N CYS A 166 -15.54 2.05 -16.60
CA CYS A 166 -15.48 3.03 -15.51
C CYS A 166 -16.74 3.90 -15.49
N ILE A 167 -16.97 4.59 -14.37
CA ILE A 167 -18.05 5.57 -14.30
C ILE A 167 -17.70 6.81 -15.11
N ARG A 168 -18.71 7.40 -15.75
CA ARG A 168 -18.60 8.54 -16.68
C ARG A 168 -17.86 9.77 -16.15
N THR A 169 -17.78 9.93 -14.85
CA THR A 169 -17.12 11.07 -14.19
C THR A 169 -15.62 10.91 -14.01
N LYS A 170 -15.05 9.78 -14.40
CA LYS A 170 -13.59 9.54 -14.33
C LYS A 170 -12.93 9.87 -15.67
N ALA A 171 -11.78 10.55 -15.62
CA ALA A 171 -10.97 10.84 -16.80
C ALA A 171 -10.49 9.54 -17.44
N LEU A 172 -10.68 9.45 -18.76
CA LEU A 172 -10.27 8.33 -19.62
C LEU A 172 -9.05 8.68 -20.49
N GLU A 173 -8.34 9.77 -20.17
CA GLU A 173 -7.17 10.25 -20.91
C GLU A 173 -5.92 9.43 -20.64
#